data_40b343a93a7b7d7146a1544a20d739e1
#
_entry.id   40b343a93a7b7d7146a1544a20d739e1
#
_cell.length_a   1.000
_cell.length_b   1.000
_cell.length_c   1.000
_cell.angle_alpha   90.00
_cell.angle_beta   90.00
_cell.angle_gamma   90.00
#
_symmetry.space_group_name_H-M   'P 1'
#
loop_
_entity.id
_entity.type
_entity.pdbx_description
1 polymer ?
#
loop_
_entity_poly.entity_id
_entity_poly.type
_entity_poly.pdbx_seq_one_letter_code
_entity_poly.pdbx_strand_id
1 'polypeptide(L)'
;MTENERKCLEVSRMLLSAEHGVFFGGAGVSTDSGLADFRSAKGGLYNQPSGYGDSPEEILTPAFYEAHPAEFFDYYRTKLLNLAAPPNSVHRILAELEARGLIKCVITQNADNLHQRAGSRNVIDIHGNVYINTCPGCGKRFPPEAVADCEGVPRCDVCGGIIRPGILLFGEIPDMHLIMDAIRELKCADLLIIGGTSLKVSSAPRLLDRFRGRMIIINDEPTPFDGRADVVIRWRIAEAFECIRQGLQKGDRTDGKD
;
A
#
# COMPACT_ATOMS: atom_id res chain seq x y z
N MET A 1 -17.58 -6.67 -25.37
CA MET A 1 -16.53 -6.88 -24.36
C MET A 1 -15.31 -6.07 -24.78
N THR A 2 -14.93 -5.10 -23.96
CA THR A 2 -13.75 -4.25 -24.18
C THR A 2 -12.45 -5.04 -23.99
N GLU A 3 -11.31 -4.45 -24.38
CA GLU A 3 -9.99 -5.07 -24.16
C GLU A 3 -9.72 -5.25 -22.66
N ASN A 4 -10.03 -4.25 -21.83
CA ASN A 4 -9.86 -4.35 -20.38
C ASN A 4 -10.74 -5.45 -19.76
N GLU A 5 -12.00 -5.59 -20.17
CA GLU A 5 -12.87 -6.67 -19.71
C GLU A 5 -12.32 -8.07 -20.08
N ARG A 6 -11.74 -8.23 -21.27
CA ARG A 6 -11.07 -9.50 -21.65
C ARG A 6 -9.88 -9.81 -20.76
N LYS A 7 -9.03 -8.80 -20.50
CA LYS A 7 -7.88 -8.91 -19.58
C LYS A 7 -8.32 -9.24 -18.16
N CYS A 8 -9.40 -8.64 -17.67
CA CYS A 8 -9.95 -8.96 -16.34
C CYS A 8 -10.39 -10.44 -16.25
N LEU A 9 -11.04 -10.97 -17.28
CA LEU A 9 -11.40 -12.40 -17.33
C LEU A 9 -10.17 -13.31 -17.39
N GLU A 10 -9.12 -12.90 -18.09
CA GLU A 10 -7.84 -13.61 -18.10
C GLU A 10 -7.22 -13.62 -16.71
N VAL A 11 -7.15 -12.47 -16.02
CA VAL A 11 -6.68 -12.37 -14.64
C VAL A 11 -7.49 -13.23 -13.68
N SER A 12 -8.83 -13.28 -13.84
CA SER A 12 -9.69 -14.15 -13.03
C SER A 12 -9.30 -15.64 -13.19
N ARG A 13 -9.01 -16.09 -14.42
CA ARG A 13 -8.54 -17.47 -14.66
C ARG A 13 -7.15 -17.70 -14.10
N MET A 14 -6.25 -16.74 -14.22
CA MET A 14 -4.90 -16.82 -13.62
C MET A 14 -4.98 -16.95 -12.11
N LEU A 15 -5.87 -16.19 -11.44
CA LEU A 15 -6.11 -16.29 -10.00
C LEU A 15 -6.63 -17.68 -9.58
N LEU A 16 -7.60 -18.24 -10.34
CA LEU A 16 -8.15 -19.56 -10.05
C LEU A 16 -7.12 -20.69 -10.24
N SER A 17 -6.12 -20.50 -11.09
CA SER A 17 -5.05 -21.48 -11.36
C SER A 17 -3.79 -21.28 -10.52
N ALA A 18 -3.69 -20.18 -9.77
CA ALA A 18 -2.53 -19.89 -8.93
C ALA A 18 -2.57 -20.67 -7.62
N GLU A 19 -1.41 -21.19 -7.20
CA GLU A 19 -1.25 -21.84 -5.90
C GLU A 19 -0.87 -20.83 -4.81
N HIS A 20 -0.11 -19.80 -5.18
CA HIS A 20 0.37 -18.77 -4.27
C HIS A 20 0.31 -17.37 -4.91
N GLY A 21 -0.88 -16.78 -4.93
CA GLY A 21 -1.09 -15.41 -5.39
C GLY A 21 -0.61 -14.40 -4.36
N VAL A 22 0.13 -13.37 -4.80
CA VAL A 22 0.55 -12.22 -3.97
C VAL A 22 0.07 -10.93 -4.62
N PHE A 23 -0.38 -9.98 -3.80
CA PHE A 23 -0.67 -8.62 -4.24
C PHE A 23 0.42 -7.66 -3.74
N PHE A 24 0.90 -6.78 -4.63
CA PHE A 24 1.83 -5.69 -4.31
C PHE A 24 1.18 -4.35 -4.62
N GLY A 25 0.95 -3.53 -3.60
CA GLY A 25 0.20 -2.28 -3.72
C GLY A 25 0.97 -1.02 -3.36
N GLY A 26 0.50 0.13 -3.88
CA GLY A 26 0.97 1.46 -3.51
C GLY A 26 -0.19 2.44 -3.30
N ALA A 27 0.13 3.74 -3.24
CA ALA A 27 -0.80 4.79 -2.81
C ALA A 27 -2.06 4.90 -3.68
N GLY A 28 -1.98 4.52 -4.97
CA GLY A 28 -3.15 4.47 -5.87
C GLY A 28 -4.24 3.49 -5.43
N VAL A 29 -3.94 2.52 -4.56
CA VAL A 29 -4.95 1.63 -3.96
C VAL A 29 -5.88 2.40 -3.03
N SER A 30 -5.39 3.45 -2.37
CA SER A 30 -6.10 4.18 -1.31
C SER A 30 -6.74 5.50 -1.77
N THR A 31 -6.59 5.87 -3.06
CA THR A 31 -7.16 7.13 -3.59
C THR A 31 -8.68 7.18 -3.49
N ASP A 32 -9.37 6.07 -3.74
CA ASP A 32 -10.84 5.98 -3.58
C ASP A 32 -11.28 5.91 -2.09
N SER A 33 -10.34 5.90 -1.15
CA SER A 33 -10.56 6.09 0.28
C SER A 33 -10.42 7.55 0.72
N GLY A 34 -10.12 8.46 -0.22
CA GLY A 34 -9.89 9.88 0.05
C GLY A 34 -8.46 10.20 0.51
N LEU A 35 -7.51 9.26 0.37
CA LEU A 35 -6.09 9.50 0.64
C LEU A 35 -5.39 9.93 -0.64
N ALA A 36 -4.60 11.01 -0.56
CA ALA A 36 -3.80 11.46 -1.69
C ALA A 36 -2.66 10.48 -1.97
N ASP A 37 -2.42 10.19 -3.23
CA ASP A 37 -1.15 9.58 -3.61
C ASP A 37 -0.02 10.64 -3.67
N PHE A 38 1.21 10.20 -3.93
CA PHE A 38 2.34 11.11 -3.93
C PHE A 38 2.55 11.85 -5.25
N ARG A 39 2.20 11.26 -6.41
CA ARG A 39 2.71 11.67 -7.72
C ARG A 39 1.67 11.99 -8.77
N SER A 40 0.41 11.64 -8.58
CA SER A 40 -0.61 11.87 -9.61
C SER A 40 -0.68 13.35 -9.99
N ALA A 41 -0.85 13.61 -11.28
CA ALA A 41 -0.94 14.98 -11.81
C ALA A 41 -2.12 15.76 -11.20
N LYS A 42 -3.18 15.06 -10.80
CA LYS A 42 -4.37 15.63 -10.17
C LYS A 42 -4.42 15.29 -8.68
N GLY A 43 -3.73 16.10 -7.85
CA GLY A 43 -3.88 16.02 -6.40
C GLY A 43 -2.83 15.20 -5.66
N GLY A 44 -1.79 14.71 -6.32
CA GLY A 44 -0.66 14.08 -5.64
C GLY A 44 0.04 15.05 -4.68
N LEU A 45 0.55 14.53 -3.56
CA LEU A 45 1.17 15.34 -2.49
C LEU A 45 2.31 16.23 -3.02
N TYR A 46 3.08 15.75 -4.02
CA TYR A 46 4.16 16.53 -4.63
C TYR A 46 3.68 17.73 -5.45
N ASN A 47 2.41 17.74 -5.86
CA ASN A 47 1.80 18.82 -6.61
C ASN A 47 0.99 19.78 -5.72
N GLN A 48 1.00 19.57 -4.39
CA GLN A 48 0.32 20.42 -3.42
C GLN A 48 1.34 21.29 -2.67
N PRO A 49 1.01 22.55 -2.36
CA PRO A 49 1.85 23.34 -1.46
C PRO A 49 2.01 22.64 -0.11
N SER A 50 3.24 22.53 0.37
CA SER A 50 3.54 21.96 1.69
C SER A 50 3.07 22.86 2.82
N GLY A 51 3.06 24.16 2.59
CA GLY A 51 2.81 25.19 3.60
C GLY A 51 4.09 25.67 4.30
N TYR A 52 5.23 24.98 4.12
CA TYR A 52 6.48 25.25 4.83
C TYR A 52 7.65 25.62 3.89
N GLY A 53 7.40 25.71 2.58
CA GLY A 53 8.42 26.03 1.58
C GLY A 53 9.27 24.85 1.11
N ASP A 54 9.25 23.74 1.84
CA ASP A 54 10.00 22.52 1.51
C ASP A 54 9.14 21.52 0.75
N SER A 55 9.78 20.59 0.04
CA SER A 55 9.08 19.48 -0.63
C SER A 55 8.59 18.42 0.37
N PRO A 56 7.56 17.63 0.03
CA PRO A 56 7.16 16.49 0.86
C PRO A 56 8.30 15.52 1.19
N GLU A 57 9.24 15.33 0.26
CA GLU A 57 10.41 14.48 0.48
C GLU A 57 11.37 15.08 1.52
N GLU A 58 11.51 16.41 1.61
CA GLU A 58 12.35 17.08 2.61
C GLU A 58 11.69 17.06 3.99
N ILE A 59 10.39 17.37 4.06
CA ILE A 59 9.62 17.37 5.32
C ILE A 59 9.57 15.97 5.95
N LEU A 60 9.41 14.93 5.14
CA LEU A 60 9.31 13.54 5.60
C LEU A 60 10.69 12.86 5.72
N THR A 61 11.68 13.56 6.26
CA THR A 61 13.01 13.03 6.58
C THR A 61 13.25 13.00 8.09
N PRO A 62 14.15 12.13 8.59
CA PRO A 62 14.58 12.16 9.99
C PRO A 62 15.17 13.51 10.41
N ALA A 63 15.97 14.12 9.53
CA ALA A 63 16.59 15.41 9.81
C ALA A 63 15.58 16.53 10.03
N PHE A 64 14.52 16.59 9.21
CA PHE A 64 13.45 17.56 9.37
C PHE A 64 12.61 17.27 10.64
N TYR A 65 12.28 16.00 10.89
CA TYR A 65 11.58 15.58 12.11
C TYR A 65 12.33 16.00 13.38
N GLU A 66 13.67 15.91 13.39
CA GLU A 66 14.50 16.29 14.54
C GLU A 66 14.64 17.82 14.68
N ALA A 67 14.86 18.53 13.57
CA ALA A 67 15.08 19.96 13.57
C ALA A 67 13.79 20.80 13.70
N HIS A 68 12.70 20.32 13.09
CA HIS A 68 11.41 21.02 12.95
C HIS A 68 10.22 20.16 13.36
N PRO A 69 10.18 19.59 14.59
CA PRO A 69 9.15 18.64 14.97
C PRO A 69 7.72 19.21 14.94
N ALA A 70 7.53 20.50 15.20
CA ALA A 70 6.21 21.11 15.17
C ALA A 70 5.63 21.13 13.74
N GLU A 71 6.43 21.57 12.77
CA GLU A 71 6.07 21.61 11.36
C GLU A 71 5.91 20.20 10.77
N PHE A 72 6.79 19.26 11.15
CA PHE A 72 6.66 17.87 10.78
C PHE A 72 5.31 17.27 11.22
N PHE A 73 4.93 17.44 12.48
CA PHE A 73 3.69 16.87 12.99
C PHE A 73 2.45 17.56 12.45
N ASP A 74 2.50 18.85 12.18
CA ASP A 74 1.41 19.55 11.52
C ASP A 74 1.22 19.03 10.08
N TYR A 75 2.32 18.92 9.30
CA TYR A 75 2.28 18.31 7.96
C TYR A 75 1.79 16.86 8.02
N TYR A 76 2.33 16.06 8.92
CA TYR A 76 1.97 14.65 9.07
C TYR A 76 0.47 14.46 9.34
N ARG A 77 -0.11 15.22 10.27
CA ARG A 77 -1.54 15.18 10.60
C ARG A 77 -2.42 15.67 9.45
N THR A 78 -2.04 16.75 8.81
CA THR A 78 -2.89 17.40 7.80
C THR A 78 -2.83 16.71 6.43
N LYS A 79 -1.71 16.04 6.10
CA LYS A 79 -1.46 15.49 4.75
C LYS A 79 -1.41 13.96 4.69
N LEU A 80 -0.98 13.29 5.76
CA LEU A 80 -0.75 11.84 5.75
C LEU A 80 -1.69 11.07 6.68
N LEU A 81 -1.96 11.60 7.87
CA LEU A 81 -2.71 10.89 8.89
C LEU A 81 -4.22 11.15 8.74
N ASN A 82 -4.93 10.18 8.15
CA ASN A 82 -6.39 10.20 8.09
C ASN A 82 -6.96 8.89 8.66
N LEU A 83 -7.16 8.85 9.97
CA LEU A 83 -7.70 7.68 10.67
C LEU A 83 -9.18 7.41 10.33
N ALA A 84 -9.90 8.43 9.83
CA ALA A 84 -11.31 8.31 9.45
C ALA A 84 -11.50 7.70 8.05
N ALA A 85 -10.46 7.67 7.20
CA ALA A 85 -10.56 7.12 5.85
C ALA A 85 -11.08 5.66 5.88
N PRO A 86 -12.16 5.32 5.19
CA PRO A 86 -12.67 3.95 5.17
C PRO A 86 -11.91 3.10 4.14
N PRO A 87 -11.77 1.78 4.36
CA PRO A 87 -11.35 0.88 3.29
C PRO A 87 -12.29 0.99 2.08
N ASN A 88 -11.75 1.04 0.87
CA ASN A 88 -12.54 1.05 -0.37
C ASN A 88 -12.80 -0.37 -0.92
N SER A 89 -13.38 -0.46 -2.12
CA SER A 89 -13.71 -1.74 -2.76
C SER A 89 -12.50 -2.62 -3.01
N VAL A 90 -11.33 -2.05 -3.39
CA VAL A 90 -10.11 -2.82 -3.66
C VAL A 90 -9.62 -3.53 -2.40
N HIS A 91 -9.58 -2.83 -1.26
CA HIS A 91 -9.18 -3.41 0.01
C HIS A 91 -10.10 -4.57 0.41
N ARG A 92 -11.43 -4.39 0.26
CA ARG A 92 -12.44 -5.42 0.56
C ARG A 92 -12.34 -6.62 -0.37
N ILE A 93 -12.13 -6.39 -1.68
CA ILE A 93 -11.96 -7.48 -2.65
C ILE A 93 -10.68 -8.27 -2.35
N LEU A 94 -9.57 -7.61 -2.01
CA LEU A 94 -8.33 -8.30 -1.64
C LEU A 94 -8.51 -9.15 -0.39
N ALA A 95 -9.23 -8.67 0.63
CA ALA A 95 -9.57 -9.45 1.82
C ALA A 95 -10.49 -10.64 1.47
N GLU A 96 -11.44 -10.48 0.54
CA GLU A 96 -12.27 -11.58 0.01
C GLU A 96 -11.41 -12.62 -0.71
N LEU A 97 -10.49 -12.19 -1.58
CA LEU A 97 -9.58 -13.09 -2.30
C LEU A 97 -8.64 -13.84 -1.36
N GLU A 98 -8.17 -13.18 -0.30
CA GLU A 98 -7.37 -13.83 0.75
C GLU A 98 -8.21 -14.88 1.50
N ALA A 99 -9.42 -14.56 1.90
CA ALA A 99 -10.33 -15.51 2.57
C ALA A 99 -10.65 -16.74 1.71
N ARG A 100 -10.69 -16.58 0.38
CA ARG A 100 -10.84 -17.68 -0.60
C ARG A 100 -9.51 -18.41 -0.88
N GLY A 101 -8.40 -17.97 -0.33
CA GLY A 101 -7.08 -18.55 -0.56
C GLY A 101 -6.47 -18.27 -1.94
N LEU A 102 -7.03 -17.36 -2.73
CA LEU A 102 -6.53 -16.95 -4.05
C LEU A 102 -5.36 -15.93 -3.95
N ILE A 103 -5.37 -15.12 -2.89
CA ILE A 103 -4.24 -14.28 -2.48
C ILE A 103 -3.76 -14.78 -1.13
N LYS A 104 -2.45 -14.98 -0.98
CA LYS A 104 -1.83 -15.47 0.27
C LYS A 104 -1.24 -14.33 1.10
N CYS A 105 -0.84 -13.25 0.44
CA CYS A 105 -0.21 -12.10 1.09
C CYS A 105 -0.48 -10.81 0.33
N VAL A 106 -0.66 -9.72 1.08
CA VAL A 106 -0.67 -8.36 0.57
C VAL A 106 0.64 -7.69 1.03
N ILE A 107 1.47 -7.28 0.09
CA ILE A 107 2.65 -6.45 0.34
C ILE A 107 2.25 -5.02 -0.04
N THR A 108 2.33 -4.09 0.90
CA THR A 108 1.91 -2.71 0.64
C THR A 108 3.00 -1.70 0.96
N GLN A 109 3.10 -0.68 0.11
CA GLN A 109 3.90 0.52 0.35
C GLN A 109 3.14 1.56 1.21
N ASN A 110 1.84 1.35 1.40
CA ASN A 110 1.00 2.26 2.17
C ASN A 110 1.17 2.00 3.66
N ALA A 111 1.12 3.08 4.44
CA ALA A 111 1.16 3.04 5.90
C ALA A 111 -0.24 3.22 6.54
N ASP A 112 -1.31 3.23 5.75
CA ASP A 112 -2.66 3.66 6.15
C ASP A 112 -3.48 2.62 6.94
N ASN A 113 -3.01 1.36 7.00
CA ASN A 113 -3.68 0.24 7.67
C ASN A 113 -5.04 -0.17 7.05
N LEU A 114 -5.37 0.29 5.83
CA LEU A 114 -6.69 0.04 5.24
C LEU A 114 -6.88 -1.42 4.81
N HIS A 115 -5.84 -2.14 4.44
CA HIS A 115 -5.91 -3.57 4.15
C HIS A 115 -6.32 -4.38 5.39
N GLN A 116 -5.68 -4.15 6.53
CA GLN A 116 -6.01 -4.80 7.79
C GLN A 116 -7.43 -4.45 8.25
N ARG A 117 -7.82 -3.16 8.13
CA ARG A 117 -9.17 -2.70 8.44
C ARG A 117 -10.25 -3.25 7.51
N ALA A 118 -9.89 -3.66 6.30
CA ALA A 118 -10.78 -4.35 5.37
C ALA A 118 -10.94 -5.84 5.68
N GLY A 119 -10.08 -6.41 6.55
CA GLY A 119 -10.11 -7.81 6.95
C GLY A 119 -8.98 -8.69 6.41
N SER A 120 -8.01 -8.12 5.64
CA SER A 120 -6.80 -8.85 5.26
C SER A 120 -5.95 -9.17 6.49
N ARG A 121 -5.45 -10.40 6.57
CA ARG A 121 -4.74 -10.94 7.74
C ARG A 121 -3.24 -11.02 7.53
N ASN A 122 -2.79 -11.35 6.33
CA ASN A 122 -1.38 -11.43 5.98
C ASN A 122 -0.98 -10.20 5.16
N VAL A 123 -0.65 -9.12 5.87
CA VAL A 123 -0.26 -7.83 5.27
C VAL A 123 1.14 -7.47 5.72
N ILE A 124 2.02 -7.15 4.78
CA ILE A 124 3.38 -6.69 5.01
C ILE A 124 3.48 -5.21 4.64
N ASP A 125 3.51 -4.34 5.67
CA ASP A 125 3.59 -2.89 5.54
C ASP A 125 5.07 -2.47 5.38
N ILE A 126 5.63 -2.54 4.16
CA ILE A 126 7.08 -2.33 3.93
C ILE A 126 7.56 -0.90 4.21
N HIS A 127 6.66 0.05 4.32
CA HIS A 127 6.95 1.44 4.71
C HIS A 127 6.38 1.80 6.09
N GLY A 128 6.12 0.79 6.94
CA GLY A 128 5.58 0.99 8.27
C GLY A 128 4.07 1.22 8.29
N ASN A 129 3.56 1.65 9.46
CA ASN A 129 2.12 1.75 9.69
C ASN A 129 1.81 2.90 10.66
N VAL A 130 0.85 3.78 10.32
CA VAL A 130 0.44 4.94 11.15
C VAL A 130 -0.18 4.53 12.49
N TYR A 131 -0.61 3.27 12.64
CA TYR A 131 -1.13 2.74 13.91
C TYR A 131 -0.02 2.29 14.87
N ILE A 132 1.24 2.29 14.45
CA ILE A 132 2.38 1.94 15.28
C ILE A 132 3.14 3.23 15.61
N ASN A 133 3.05 3.70 16.85
CA ASN A 133 3.76 4.88 17.32
C ASN A 133 4.57 4.51 18.55
N THR A 134 5.82 4.93 18.62
CA THR A 134 6.74 4.48 19.67
C THR A 134 7.57 5.65 20.20
N CYS A 135 7.81 5.69 21.49
CA CYS A 135 8.81 6.58 22.06
C CYS A 135 10.21 6.00 21.89
N PRO A 136 11.12 6.64 21.13
CA PRO A 136 12.48 6.13 20.96
C PRO A 136 13.29 6.08 22.26
N GLY A 137 12.94 6.95 23.22
CA GLY A 137 13.69 7.04 24.49
C GLY A 137 13.41 5.91 25.49
N CYS A 138 12.18 5.37 25.53
CA CYS A 138 11.81 4.34 26.51
C CYS A 138 11.08 3.13 25.89
N GLY A 139 10.86 3.09 24.58
CA GLY A 139 10.20 1.99 23.89
C GLY A 139 8.68 1.91 24.09
N LYS A 140 8.05 2.82 24.84
CA LYS A 140 6.60 2.79 25.05
C LYS A 140 5.87 2.96 23.72
N ARG A 141 4.87 2.11 23.50
CA ARG A 141 3.98 2.18 22.33
C ARG A 141 2.76 3.04 22.63
N PHE A 142 2.29 3.73 21.61
CA PHE A 142 1.13 4.63 21.67
C PHE A 142 0.15 4.31 20.54
N PRO A 143 -1.16 4.46 20.80
CA PRO A 143 -2.17 4.36 19.75
C PRO A 143 -2.07 5.57 18.78
N PRO A 144 -2.65 5.48 17.58
CA PRO A 144 -2.55 6.55 16.59
C PRO A 144 -3.19 7.87 17.05
N GLU A 145 -4.19 7.83 17.92
CA GLU A 145 -4.85 9.00 18.51
C GLU A 145 -3.89 9.85 19.35
N ALA A 146 -2.88 9.25 19.96
CA ALA A 146 -1.84 9.98 20.71
C ALA A 146 -1.04 10.95 19.83
N VAL A 147 -1.04 10.73 18.52
CA VAL A 147 -0.42 11.61 17.52
C VAL A 147 -1.49 12.46 16.81
N ALA A 148 -2.63 11.85 16.46
CA ALA A 148 -3.70 12.50 15.70
C ALA A 148 -4.36 13.64 16.50
N ASP A 149 -4.68 13.40 17.78
CA ASP A 149 -5.46 14.31 18.62
C ASP A 149 -4.57 15.25 19.46
N CYS A 150 -3.24 15.12 19.32
CA CYS A 150 -2.30 15.97 20.05
C CYS A 150 -2.15 17.34 19.39
N GLU A 151 -2.30 18.40 20.15
CA GLU A 151 -1.89 19.74 19.71
C GLU A 151 -0.36 19.88 19.80
N GLY A 152 0.27 20.33 18.71
CA GLY A 152 1.72 20.49 18.63
C GLY A 152 2.50 19.18 18.54
N VAL A 153 3.58 19.04 19.30
CA VAL A 153 4.50 17.91 19.26
C VAL A 153 4.11 16.83 20.27
N PRO A 154 3.72 15.62 19.87
CA PRO A 154 3.30 14.55 20.77
C PRO A 154 4.49 14.06 21.62
N ARG A 155 4.30 13.99 22.94
CA ARG A 155 5.32 13.60 23.88
C ARG A 155 4.92 12.39 24.71
N CYS A 156 5.94 11.57 25.01
CA CYS A 156 5.79 10.40 25.85
C CYS A 156 5.47 10.83 27.30
N ASP A 157 4.42 10.28 27.86
CA ASP A 157 3.97 10.50 29.23
C ASP A 157 4.88 9.85 30.30
N VAL A 158 5.83 8.99 29.88
CA VAL A 158 6.79 8.32 30.78
C VAL A 158 8.11 9.07 30.86
N CYS A 159 8.69 9.49 29.72
CA CYS A 159 10.03 10.07 29.69
C CYS A 159 10.11 11.46 29.03
N GLY A 160 8.99 12.02 28.56
CA GLY A 160 8.95 13.33 27.90
C GLY A 160 9.50 13.35 26.46
N GLY A 161 10.05 12.24 25.98
CA GLY A 161 10.58 12.14 24.63
C GLY A 161 9.50 12.32 23.54
N ILE A 162 9.89 12.73 22.34
CA ILE A 162 8.95 12.89 21.21
C ILE A 162 8.50 11.50 20.74
N ILE A 163 7.19 11.33 20.57
CA ILE A 163 6.62 10.08 20.02
C ILE A 163 6.93 10.02 18.53
N ARG A 164 7.54 8.93 18.06
CA ARG A 164 7.89 8.69 16.67
C ARG A 164 6.78 7.92 15.98
N PRO A 165 6.17 8.47 14.90
CA PRO A 165 5.25 7.69 14.05
C PRO A 165 5.96 6.51 13.40
N GLY A 166 5.30 5.37 13.33
CA GLY A 166 5.86 4.12 12.81
C GLY A 166 5.84 4.03 11.28
N ILE A 167 6.04 5.13 10.60
CA ILE A 167 6.21 5.20 9.15
C ILE A 167 7.68 5.31 8.78
N LEU A 168 8.06 4.76 7.64
CA LEU A 168 9.38 4.92 7.06
C LEU A 168 9.52 6.31 6.45
N LEU A 169 10.50 7.09 6.91
CA LEU A 169 10.82 8.39 6.33
C LEU A 169 11.82 8.27 5.18
N PHE A 170 11.86 9.30 4.32
CA PHE A 170 12.84 9.36 3.24
C PHE A 170 14.27 9.35 3.78
N GLY A 171 15.10 8.48 3.20
CA GLY A 171 16.48 8.27 3.65
C GLY A 171 16.66 7.21 4.74
N GLU A 172 15.58 6.74 5.36
CA GLU A 172 15.68 5.62 6.31
C GLU A 172 15.82 4.27 5.60
N ILE A 173 16.40 3.32 6.33
CA ILE A 173 16.47 1.93 5.90
C ILE A 173 15.17 1.24 6.33
N PRO A 174 14.45 0.55 5.42
CA PRO A 174 13.28 -0.23 5.77
C PRO A 174 13.60 -1.31 6.81
N ASP A 175 12.61 -1.70 7.60
CA ASP A 175 12.75 -2.84 8.50
C ASP A 175 13.11 -4.11 7.70
N MET A 176 14.30 -4.62 7.95
CA MET A 176 14.84 -5.77 7.24
C MET A 176 14.04 -7.04 7.47
N HIS A 177 13.33 -7.18 8.58
CA HIS A 177 12.44 -8.33 8.82
C HIS A 177 11.25 -8.28 7.85
N LEU A 178 10.60 -7.13 7.71
CA LEU A 178 9.51 -6.94 6.75
C LEU A 178 9.96 -7.15 5.30
N ILE A 179 11.16 -6.67 4.96
CA ILE A 179 11.76 -6.88 3.63
C ILE A 179 12.03 -8.36 3.38
N MET A 180 12.57 -9.09 4.35
CA MET A 180 12.84 -10.53 4.22
C MET A 180 11.54 -11.33 4.12
N ASP A 181 10.51 -10.96 4.86
CA ASP A 181 9.19 -11.57 4.76
C ASP A 181 8.57 -11.33 3.38
N ALA A 182 8.63 -10.10 2.86
CA ALA A 182 8.19 -9.79 1.50
C ALA A 182 8.96 -10.59 0.43
N ILE A 183 10.27 -10.73 0.58
CA ILE A 183 11.11 -11.55 -0.33
C ILE A 183 10.69 -13.03 -0.26
N ARG A 184 10.39 -13.56 0.94
CA ARG A 184 9.93 -14.94 1.11
C ARG A 184 8.61 -15.17 0.38
N GLU A 185 7.62 -14.29 0.58
CA GLU A 185 6.33 -14.37 -0.10
C GLU A 185 6.48 -14.29 -1.63
N LEU A 186 7.28 -13.35 -2.13
CA LEU A 186 7.54 -13.22 -3.57
C LEU A 186 8.28 -14.42 -4.19
N LYS A 187 9.12 -15.11 -3.42
CA LYS A 187 9.79 -16.33 -3.90
C LYS A 187 8.86 -17.54 -3.96
N CYS A 188 7.88 -17.61 -3.07
CA CYS A 188 6.87 -18.67 -3.06
C CYS A 188 5.77 -18.41 -4.10
N ALA A 189 5.58 -17.16 -4.50
CA ALA A 189 4.50 -16.78 -5.39
C ALA A 189 4.70 -17.29 -6.83
N ASP A 190 3.64 -17.87 -7.39
CA ASP A 190 3.51 -18.20 -8.82
C ASP A 190 2.72 -17.14 -9.59
N LEU A 191 1.97 -16.27 -8.87
CA LEU A 191 1.22 -15.15 -9.41
C LEU A 191 1.44 -13.90 -8.58
N LEU A 192 1.82 -12.80 -9.23
CA LEU A 192 1.94 -11.48 -8.62
C LEU A 192 1.03 -10.48 -9.32
N ILE A 193 0.14 -9.86 -8.54
CA ILE A 193 -0.66 -8.73 -9.01
C ILE A 193 -0.07 -7.45 -8.42
N ILE A 194 0.33 -6.53 -9.28
CA ILE A 194 0.84 -5.21 -8.90
C ILE A 194 -0.24 -4.18 -9.22
N GLY A 195 -0.60 -3.33 -8.24
CA GLY A 195 -1.67 -2.36 -8.43
C GLY A 195 -1.45 -1.02 -7.75
N GLY A 196 -1.91 0.07 -8.38
CA GLY A 196 -1.92 1.41 -7.79
C GLY A 196 -0.54 1.95 -7.39
N THR A 197 0.50 1.61 -8.15
CA THR A 197 1.87 2.08 -7.87
C THR A 197 2.62 2.42 -9.15
N SER A 198 3.37 3.54 -9.12
CA SER A 198 4.23 3.93 -10.23
C SER A 198 5.50 3.08 -10.35
N LEU A 199 5.85 2.30 -9.33
CA LEU A 199 7.08 1.50 -9.22
C LEU A 199 8.38 2.34 -9.38
N LYS A 200 8.31 3.64 -9.12
CA LYS A 200 9.46 4.57 -9.19
C LYS A 200 10.22 4.70 -7.87
N VAL A 201 9.67 4.21 -6.76
CA VAL A 201 10.35 4.20 -5.45
C VAL A 201 11.37 3.07 -5.43
N SER A 202 12.60 3.37 -5.05
CA SER A 202 13.77 2.50 -5.19
C SER A 202 13.69 1.14 -4.48
N SER A 203 12.89 0.99 -3.44
CA SER A 203 12.70 -0.28 -2.72
C SER A 203 11.88 -1.29 -3.51
N ALA A 204 10.82 -0.84 -4.21
CA ALA A 204 9.90 -1.70 -4.94
C ALA A 204 10.58 -2.48 -6.08
N PRO A 205 11.33 -1.87 -7.02
CA PRO A 205 12.03 -2.59 -8.08
C PRO A 205 12.93 -3.72 -7.56
N ARG A 206 13.70 -3.45 -6.50
CA ARG A 206 14.62 -4.45 -5.92
C ARG A 206 13.91 -5.67 -5.33
N LEU A 207 12.71 -5.47 -4.76
CA LEU A 207 11.87 -6.57 -4.29
C LEU A 207 11.32 -7.38 -5.45
N LEU A 208 10.77 -6.70 -6.47
CA LEU A 208 10.14 -7.32 -7.63
C LEU A 208 11.14 -8.08 -8.52
N ASP A 209 12.43 -7.74 -8.50
CA ASP A 209 13.48 -8.48 -9.18
C ASP A 209 13.67 -9.92 -8.64
N ARG A 210 13.13 -10.23 -7.50
CA ARG A 210 13.15 -11.60 -6.90
C ARG A 210 12.02 -12.49 -7.41
N PHE A 211 10.97 -11.91 -7.99
CA PHE A 211 9.82 -12.64 -8.50
C PHE A 211 10.10 -13.26 -9.87
N ARG A 212 9.60 -14.51 -10.10
CA ARG A 212 9.83 -15.28 -11.33
C ARG A 212 8.55 -15.92 -11.92
N GLY A 213 7.41 -15.73 -11.26
CA GLY A 213 6.11 -16.24 -11.72
C GLY A 213 5.44 -15.31 -12.75
N ARG A 214 4.14 -15.51 -12.94
CA ARG A 214 3.30 -14.69 -13.81
C ARG A 214 3.00 -13.34 -13.14
N MET A 215 3.17 -12.24 -13.88
CA MET A 215 3.03 -10.89 -13.38
C MET A 215 1.86 -10.17 -14.07
N ILE A 216 1.01 -9.56 -13.26
CA ILE A 216 -0.10 -8.72 -13.70
C ILE A 216 0.13 -7.31 -13.18
N ILE A 217 -0.05 -6.29 -14.03
CA ILE A 217 0.01 -4.89 -13.62
C ILE A 217 -1.35 -4.24 -13.88
N ILE A 218 -1.91 -3.64 -12.82
CA ILE A 218 -3.15 -2.86 -12.86
C ILE A 218 -2.82 -1.44 -12.43
N ASN A 219 -2.63 -0.55 -13.39
CA ASN A 219 -2.28 0.84 -13.14
C ASN A 219 -2.75 1.70 -14.32
N ASP A 220 -3.26 2.89 -14.06
CA ASP A 220 -3.72 3.82 -15.10
C ASP A 220 -2.56 4.45 -15.89
N GLU A 221 -1.41 4.68 -15.23
CA GLU A 221 -0.21 5.18 -15.87
C GLU A 221 0.79 4.05 -16.20
N PRO A 222 1.66 4.24 -17.21
CA PRO A 222 2.74 3.30 -17.53
C PRO A 222 3.72 3.13 -16.36
N THR A 223 4.24 1.90 -16.22
CA THR A 223 5.26 1.56 -15.24
C THR A 223 6.53 1.01 -15.89
N PRO A 224 7.70 1.09 -15.24
CA PRO A 224 8.94 0.50 -15.77
C PRO A 224 8.89 -1.03 -15.92
N PHE A 225 7.89 -1.69 -15.34
CA PHE A 225 7.75 -3.15 -15.33
C PHE A 225 6.75 -3.68 -16.36
N ASP A 226 6.08 -2.82 -17.13
CA ASP A 226 5.08 -3.23 -18.12
C ASP A 226 5.59 -4.27 -19.10
N GLY A 227 6.84 -4.15 -19.53
CA GLY A 227 7.45 -5.10 -20.47
C GLY A 227 7.77 -6.47 -19.86
N ARG A 228 7.63 -6.64 -18.54
CA ARG A 228 7.80 -7.92 -17.82
C ARG A 228 6.47 -8.58 -17.46
N ALA A 229 5.37 -7.83 -17.56
CA ALA A 229 4.05 -8.31 -17.17
C ALA A 229 3.42 -9.17 -18.27
N ASP A 230 2.80 -10.29 -17.87
CA ASP A 230 2.00 -11.14 -18.76
C ASP A 230 0.69 -10.42 -19.13
N VAL A 231 0.10 -9.67 -18.20
CA VAL A 231 -1.11 -8.88 -18.41
C VAL A 231 -0.94 -7.48 -17.85
N VAL A 232 -1.23 -6.46 -18.67
CA VAL A 232 -1.27 -5.06 -18.26
C VAL A 232 -2.67 -4.51 -18.48
N ILE A 233 -3.31 -4.03 -17.38
CA ILE A 233 -4.62 -3.39 -17.42
C ILE A 233 -4.43 -1.89 -17.15
N ARG A 234 -4.72 -1.07 -18.16
CA ARG A 234 -4.73 0.40 -18.07
C ARG A 234 -6.12 0.88 -17.72
N TRP A 235 -6.40 0.82 -16.45
CA TRP A 235 -7.71 1.17 -15.90
C TRP A 235 -7.59 1.59 -14.44
N ARG A 236 -8.59 2.31 -13.92
CA ARG A 236 -8.67 2.59 -12.48
C ARG A 236 -8.70 1.26 -11.72
N ILE A 237 -7.91 1.18 -10.67
CA ILE A 237 -7.71 -0.08 -9.95
C ILE A 237 -9.03 -0.64 -9.37
N ALA A 238 -9.92 0.23 -8.88
CA ALA A 238 -11.22 -0.19 -8.35
C ALA A 238 -12.11 -0.83 -9.42
N GLU A 239 -12.16 -0.25 -10.61
CA GLU A 239 -12.93 -0.78 -11.75
C GLU A 239 -12.38 -2.12 -12.21
N ALA A 240 -11.05 -2.25 -12.28
CA ALA A 240 -10.37 -3.48 -12.66
C ALA A 240 -10.65 -4.61 -11.65
N PHE A 241 -10.52 -4.34 -10.34
CA PHE A 241 -10.77 -5.34 -9.31
C PHE A 241 -12.24 -5.75 -9.25
N GLU A 242 -13.18 -4.84 -9.46
CA GLU A 242 -14.59 -5.19 -9.52
C GLU A 242 -14.91 -6.08 -10.74
N CYS A 243 -14.30 -5.78 -11.89
CA CYS A 243 -14.42 -6.60 -13.09
C CYS A 243 -13.81 -8.02 -12.89
N ILE A 244 -12.64 -8.11 -12.25
CA ILE A 244 -12.00 -9.39 -11.91
C ILE A 244 -12.90 -10.19 -10.95
N ARG A 245 -13.46 -9.56 -9.92
CA ARG A 245 -14.38 -10.19 -8.96
C ARG A 245 -15.61 -10.79 -9.65
N GLN A 246 -16.20 -10.04 -10.60
CA GLN A 246 -17.33 -10.54 -11.41
C GLN A 246 -16.93 -11.72 -12.29
N GLY A 247 -15.70 -11.72 -12.83
CA GLY A 247 -15.15 -12.84 -13.60
C GLY A 247 -15.02 -14.12 -12.76
N LEU A 248 -14.53 -13.99 -11.52
CA LEU A 248 -14.41 -15.12 -10.57
C LEU A 248 -15.78 -15.70 -10.19
N GLN A 249 -16.80 -14.87 -9.96
CA GLN A 249 -18.16 -15.33 -9.64
C GLN A 249 -18.82 -16.10 -10.80
N LYS A 250 -18.48 -15.78 -12.04
CA LYS A 250 -18.98 -16.53 -13.21
C LYS A 250 -18.29 -17.87 -13.34
N GLY A 251 -17.00 -17.97 -13.03
CA GLY A 251 -16.25 -19.23 -13.00
C GLY A 251 -16.82 -20.21 -11.99
N ASP A 252 -17.10 -19.76 -10.76
CA ASP A 252 -17.66 -20.57 -9.69
C ASP A 252 -19.04 -21.21 -10.06
N ARG A 253 -19.82 -20.56 -10.94
CA ARG A 253 -21.14 -21.06 -11.40
C ARG A 253 -21.07 -22.12 -12.49
N THR A 254 -19.96 -22.20 -13.21
CA THR A 254 -19.75 -23.19 -14.28
C THR A 254 -19.23 -24.51 -13.72
N ASP A 255 -18.45 -24.48 -12.65
CA ASP A 255 -17.87 -25.69 -12.02
C ASP A 255 -18.84 -26.41 -11.05
N GLY A 256 -20.00 -25.82 -10.75
CA GLY A 256 -21.05 -26.40 -9.89
C GLY A 256 -22.19 -27.12 -10.63
N LYS A 257 -21.99 -27.48 -11.89
CA LYS A 257 -23.03 -28.15 -12.74
C LYS A 257 -22.57 -29.48 -13.31
N ASP A 258 -21.81 -30.27 -12.56
CA ASP A 258 -21.58 -31.69 -12.86
C ASP A 258 -22.08 -32.57 -11.72
#